data_3064a01625e32dec9248dcd7ede7b5bc
#
_entry.id   3064a01625e32dec9248dcd7ede7b5bc
#
_cell.length_a   1.000
_cell.length_b   1.000
_cell.length_c   1.000
_cell.angle_alpha   90.00
_cell.angle_beta   90.00
_cell.angle_gamma   90.00
#
_symmetry.space_group_name_H-M   'P 1'
#
loop_
_entity.id
_entity.type
_entity.pdbx_description
1 polymer ?
#
loop_
_entity_poly.entity_id
_entity_poly.type
_entity_poly.pdbx_seq_one_letter_code
_entity_poly.pdbx_strand_id
1 'polypeptide(L)'
;MEESRDTMDNIENAETAINQDPPAAEPERQQYFMERAKGQLAELSRRLGRPLTCCINTFGCQMNARDSEKLLGILETIGYKAAESEKADFVLYNTCTVRENANLRVYGRLGQLGAYKKTHPDMMIALCGCMMQEEEVVEKIRKSYRYVDLIFGTHNIFKLAELVSLCLERRTQGGQKQGKTKMVVDVWKDTDQIVEDLPVERKFPFKSGVNIMFGCNNFCSYCIVPYVRGRERSRRPEEIIKEIQKLAADGVVEIMLLGQNVNSYGKNLDNPMTFAQLLEEVEKIDGIERIRFMTSHPKDLSDELIEVIFLRIN
;
A
#
# COMPACT_ATOMS: atom_id res chain seq x y z
N MET A 1 11.25 34.44 -17.91
CA MET A 1 11.24 35.09 -16.56
C MET A 1 10.04 34.63 -15.70
N GLU A 2 9.01 34.02 -16.25
CA GLU A 2 7.90 33.42 -15.48
C GLU A 2 8.25 32.04 -14.89
N GLU A 3 8.97 31.19 -15.61
CA GLU A 3 9.41 29.87 -15.10
C GLU A 3 10.33 29.91 -13.87
N SER A 4 11.04 31.02 -13.65
CA SER A 4 11.90 31.17 -12.46
C SER A 4 11.16 31.65 -11.21
N ARG A 5 9.96 32.24 -11.34
CA ARG A 5 9.13 32.63 -10.19
C ARG A 5 8.34 31.45 -9.66
N ASP A 6 7.74 30.63 -10.51
CA ASP A 6 7.01 29.42 -10.11
C ASP A 6 7.88 28.42 -9.35
N THR A 7 9.19 28.35 -9.67
CA THR A 7 10.15 27.48 -8.94
C THR A 7 10.51 28.03 -7.57
N MET A 8 10.59 29.35 -7.40
CA MET A 8 10.92 29.98 -6.11
C MET A 8 9.72 29.94 -5.15
N ASP A 9 8.51 30.21 -5.63
CA ASP A 9 7.30 30.16 -4.82
C ASP A 9 6.99 28.71 -4.36
N ASN A 10 7.31 27.69 -5.16
CA ASN A 10 7.21 26.28 -4.76
C ASN A 10 8.26 25.88 -3.71
N ILE A 11 9.45 26.49 -3.72
CA ILE A 11 10.50 26.23 -2.74
C ILE A 11 10.18 26.90 -1.40
N GLU A 12 9.69 28.14 -1.40
CA GLU A 12 9.27 28.86 -0.17
C GLU A 12 8.04 28.20 0.47
N ASN A 13 7.08 27.73 -0.31
CA ASN A 13 5.94 26.97 0.21
C ASN A 13 6.34 25.60 0.78
N ALA A 14 7.32 24.93 0.19
CA ALA A 14 7.87 23.66 0.71
C ALA A 14 8.67 23.87 2.01
N GLU A 15 9.47 24.95 2.12
CA GLU A 15 10.21 25.27 3.34
C GLU A 15 9.31 25.71 4.49
N THR A 16 8.19 26.39 4.21
CA THR A 16 7.21 26.79 5.24
C THR A 16 6.41 25.60 5.77
N ALA A 17 6.13 24.61 4.94
CA ALA A 17 5.43 23.37 5.34
C ALA A 17 6.31 22.46 6.26
N ILE A 18 7.64 22.54 6.15
CA ILE A 18 8.59 21.70 6.92
C ILE A 18 8.63 22.08 8.41
N ASN A 19 8.20 23.27 8.80
CA ASN A 19 8.29 23.80 10.17
C ASN A 19 6.97 23.74 10.97
N GLN A 20 5.90 23.15 10.43
CA GLN A 20 4.65 22.97 11.15
C GLN A 20 4.56 21.54 11.72
N ASP A 21 3.88 21.39 12.87
CA ASP A 21 3.56 20.08 13.39
C ASP A 21 2.64 19.34 12.39
N PRO A 22 2.87 18.02 12.16
CA PRO A 22 2.06 17.28 11.21
C PRO A 22 0.59 17.26 11.64
N PRO A 23 -0.35 17.39 10.68
CA PRO A 23 -1.78 17.26 10.95
C PRO A 23 -2.11 15.98 11.71
N ALA A 24 -3.12 16.03 12.59
CA ALA A 24 -3.55 14.86 13.34
C ALA A 24 -4.49 13.94 12.53
N ALA A 25 -5.25 14.52 11.58
CA ALA A 25 -6.26 13.82 10.79
C ALA A 25 -5.69 13.26 9.47
N GLU A 26 -6.25 12.15 9.01
CA GLU A 26 -6.03 11.59 7.68
C GLU A 26 -7.14 12.10 6.73
N PRO A 27 -6.89 12.34 5.44
CA PRO A 27 -5.65 12.08 4.69
C PRO A 27 -4.60 13.21 4.76
N GLU A 28 -4.91 14.36 5.37
CA GLU A 28 -4.05 15.57 5.38
C GLU A 28 -2.67 15.27 5.97
N ARG A 29 -2.61 14.39 6.99
CA ARG A 29 -1.36 13.93 7.57
C ARG A 29 -0.46 13.27 6.52
N GLN A 30 -1.01 12.41 5.68
CA GLN A 30 -0.21 11.73 4.65
C GLN A 30 0.21 12.69 3.54
N GLN A 31 -0.61 13.65 3.18
CA GLN A 31 -0.24 14.71 2.22
C GLN A 31 0.97 15.51 2.75
N TYR A 32 0.93 15.92 4.02
CA TYR A 32 2.06 16.58 4.67
C TYR A 32 3.36 15.74 4.58
N PHE A 33 3.28 14.45 4.91
CA PHE A 33 4.46 13.59 4.87
C PHE A 33 4.91 13.25 3.45
N MET A 34 4.03 13.23 2.46
CA MET A 34 4.41 13.10 1.05
C MET A 34 5.24 14.30 0.60
N GLU A 35 4.82 15.53 0.89
CA GLU A 35 5.60 16.73 0.55
C GLU A 35 6.93 16.79 1.32
N ARG A 36 6.93 16.45 2.60
CA ARG A 36 8.16 16.40 3.41
C ARG A 36 9.15 15.36 2.87
N ALA A 37 8.71 14.13 2.61
CA ALA A 37 9.56 13.08 2.05
C ALA A 37 10.08 13.46 0.67
N LYS A 38 9.25 14.10 -0.18
CA LYS A 38 9.64 14.62 -1.49
C LYS A 38 10.78 15.63 -1.40
N GLY A 39 10.73 16.58 -0.47
CA GLY A 39 11.81 17.53 -0.22
C GLY A 39 13.12 16.83 0.20
N GLN A 40 13.03 15.87 1.14
CA GLN A 40 14.19 15.09 1.61
C GLN A 40 14.82 14.24 0.48
N LEU A 41 14.00 13.63 -0.36
CA LEU A 41 14.47 12.81 -1.50
C LEU A 41 15.04 13.66 -2.62
N ALA A 42 14.51 14.86 -2.86
CA ALA A 42 15.07 15.81 -3.81
C ALA A 42 16.49 16.24 -3.39
N GLU A 43 16.73 16.45 -2.10
CA GLU A 43 18.08 16.74 -1.57
C GLU A 43 19.02 15.54 -1.76
N LEU A 44 18.56 14.33 -1.45
CA LEU A 44 19.33 13.10 -1.65
C LEU A 44 19.68 12.90 -3.14
N SER A 45 18.70 13.11 -4.05
CA SER A 45 18.88 13.03 -5.50
C SER A 45 19.94 14.04 -6.00
N ARG A 46 19.90 15.29 -5.52
CA ARG A 46 20.91 16.31 -5.83
C ARG A 46 22.30 15.89 -5.35
N ARG A 47 22.42 15.38 -4.13
CA ARG A 47 23.68 14.89 -3.57
C ARG A 47 24.28 13.74 -4.40
N LEU A 48 23.44 12.83 -4.88
CA LEU A 48 23.86 11.68 -5.70
C LEU A 48 24.03 12.02 -7.19
N GLY A 49 23.57 13.19 -7.65
CA GLY A 49 23.66 13.64 -9.03
C GLY A 49 22.79 12.83 -10.02
N ARG A 50 21.76 12.12 -9.54
CA ARG A 50 20.88 11.29 -10.36
C ARG A 50 19.50 11.10 -9.74
N PRO A 51 18.46 10.77 -10.56
CA PRO A 51 17.15 10.37 -10.04
C PRO A 51 17.27 9.13 -9.15
N LEU A 52 16.40 9.07 -8.13
CA LEU A 52 16.28 7.91 -7.26
C LEU A 52 15.29 6.90 -7.84
N THR A 53 15.56 5.62 -7.64
CA THR A 53 14.75 4.53 -8.18
C THR A 53 14.15 3.67 -7.08
N CYS A 54 12.96 3.10 -7.32
CA CYS A 54 12.34 2.12 -6.42
C CYS A 54 11.94 0.85 -7.15
N CYS A 55 11.95 -0.27 -6.42
CA CYS A 55 11.49 -1.57 -6.90
C CYS A 55 10.58 -2.20 -5.85
N ILE A 56 9.36 -2.59 -6.24
CA ILE A 56 8.42 -3.32 -5.37
C ILE A 56 8.27 -4.74 -5.88
N ASN A 57 8.52 -5.72 -5.01
CA ASN A 57 8.25 -7.12 -5.28
C ASN A 57 7.08 -7.62 -4.42
N THR A 58 6.06 -8.14 -5.08
CA THR A 58 4.86 -8.66 -4.43
C THR A 58 4.91 -10.17 -4.33
N PHE A 59 4.91 -10.65 -3.09
CA PHE A 59 4.85 -12.09 -2.77
C PHE A 59 3.49 -12.38 -2.15
N GLY A 60 2.41 -12.44 -2.95
CA GLY A 60 1.11 -12.56 -2.33
C GLY A 60 -0.08 -12.77 -3.27
N CYS A 61 -1.25 -12.40 -2.75
CA CYS A 61 -2.53 -12.50 -3.42
C CYS A 61 -2.88 -11.17 -4.16
N GLN A 62 -4.09 -11.11 -4.75
CA GLN A 62 -4.58 -9.91 -5.43
C GLN A 62 -4.65 -8.67 -4.52
N MET A 63 -5.00 -8.87 -3.22
CA MET A 63 -4.95 -7.77 -2.25
C MET A 63 -3.54 -7.20 -2.10
N ASN A 64 -2.51 -8.06 -1.99
CA ASN A 64 -1.12 -7.58 -1.96
C ASN A 64 -0.73 -6.89 -3.27
N ALA A 65 -1.22 -7.37 -4.42
CA ALA A 65 -0.97 -6.71 -5.69
C ALA A 65 -1.56 -5.29 -5.70
N ARG A 66 -2.81 -5.12 -5.23
CA ARG A 66 -3.44 -3.81 -5.11
C ARG A 66 -2.75 -2.92 -4.06
N ASP A 67 -2.36 -3.49 -2.92
CA ASP A 67 -1.56 -2.78 -1.92
C ASP A 67 -0.23 -2.27 -2.54
N SER A 68 0.42 -3.07 -3.40
CA SER A 68 1.65 -2.68 -4.09
C SER A 68 1.46 -1.56 -5.11
N GLU A 69 0.32 -1.50 -5.81
CA GLU A 69 -0.01 -0.38 -6.70
C GLU A 69 -0.15 0.94 -5.92
N LYS A 70 -0.79 0.90 -4.72
CA LYS A 70 -0.86 2.06 -3.82
C LYS A 70 0.52 2.46 -3.30
N LEU A 71 1.32 1.49 -2.84
CA LEU A 71 2.67 1.73 -2.36
C LEU A 71 3.57 2.33 -3.45
N LEU A 72 3.44 1.87 -4.70
CA LEU A 72 4.18 2.43 -5.83
C LEU A 72 3.75 3.86 -6.12
N GLY A 73 2.44 4.13 -6.16
CA GLY A 73 1.92 5.48 -6.34
C GLY A 73 2.43 6.46 -5.29
N ILE A 74 2.49 6.05 -4.01
CA ILE A 74 3.07 6.86 -2.94
C ILE A 74 4.57 7.10 -3.19
N LEU A 75 5.35 6.07 -3.56
CA LEU A 75 6.80 6.20 -3.82
C LEU A 75 7.08 7.13 -5.00
N GLU A 76 6.30 7.06 -6.07
CA GLU A 76 6.44 7.96 -7.22
C GLU A 76 6.06 9.40 -6.88
N THR A 77 4.99 9.57 -6.10
CA THR A 77 4.56 10.91 -5.61
C THR A 77 5.65 11.59 -4.79
N ILE A 78 6.40 10.85 -3.97
CA ILE A 78 7.49 11.40 -3.16
C ILE A 78 8.81 11.54 -3.92
N GLY A 79 8.90 11.09 -5.18
CA GLY A 79 10.02 11.40 -6.09
C GLY A 79 10.89 10.21 -6.48
N TYR A 80 10.53 8.98 -6.16
CA TYR A 80 11.18 7.82 -6.76
C TYR A 80 10.64 7.55 -8.18
N LYS A 81 11.45 6.88 -9.01
CA LYS A 81 11.04 6.33 -10.30
C LYS A 81 11.00 4.82 -10.23
N ALA A 82 9.93 4.20 -10.74
CA ALA A 82 9.82 2.75 -10.79
C ALA A 82 10.97 2.12 -11.58
N ALA A 83 11.50 1.01 -11.08
CA ALA A 83 12.52 0.19 -11.73
C ALA A 83 12.19 -1.30 -11.60
N GLU A 84 12.51 -2.08 -12.63
CA GLU A 84 12.29 -3.52 -12.60
C GLU A 84 13.34 -4.26 -11.74
N SER A 85 14.51 -3.66 -11.60
CA SER A 85 15.65 -4.27 -10.91
C SER A 85 15.64 -3.97 -9.41
N GLU A 86 15.94 -4.98 -8.62
CA GLU A 86 16.20 -4.83 -7.17
C GLU A 86 17.50 -4.05 -6.86
N LYS A 87 18.28 -3.68 -7.88
CA LYS A 87 19.41 -2.74 -7.76
C LYS A 87 18.92 -1.29 -7.80
N ALA A 88 17.94 -0.98 -6.96
CA ALA A 88 17.29 0.31 -6.82
C ALA A 88 17.65 0.98 -5.49
N ASP A 89 17.38 2.29 -5.36
CA ASP A 89 17.65 3.05 -4.15
C ASP A 89 16.68 2.71 -3.02
N PHE A 90 15.46 2.29 -3.37
CA PHE A 90 14.45 1.80 -2.45
C PHE A 90 13.91 0.46 -2.95
N VAL A 91 14.04 -0.59 -2.14
CA VAL A 91 13.46 -1.91 -2.46
C VAL A 91 12.45 -2.29 -1.39
N LEU A 92 11.23 -2.57 -1.81
CA LEU A 92 10.14 -2.97 -0.93
C LEU A 92 9.63 -4.37 -1.30
N TYR A 93 9.57 -5.24 -0.30
CA TYR A 93 8.92 -6.54 -0.42
C TYR A 93 7.55 -6.50 0.28
N ASN A 94 6.49 -6.59 -0.51
CA ASN A 94 5.14 -6.79 -0.01
C ASN A 94 4.87 -8.29 0.10
N THR A 95 4.75 -8.78 1.32
CA THR A 95 4.89 -10.20 1.68
C THR A 95 3.56 -10.84 2.07
N CYS A 96 3.49 -12.15 1.95
CA CYS A 96 2.32 -12.96 2.29
C CYS A 96 2.72 -14.08 3.25
N THR A 97 1.85 -14.41 4.19
CA THR A 97 2.08 -15.49 5.14
C THR A 97 1.32 -16.79 4.81
N VAL A 98 0.37 -16.74 3.87
CA VAL A 98 -0.48 -17.89 3.52
C VAL A 98 0.30 -19.01 2.84
N ARG A 99 1.48 -18.71 2.26
CA ARG A 99 2.29 -19.67 1.50
C ARG A 99 3.69 -19.75 2.09
N GLU A 100 4.02 -20.83 2.75
CA GLU A 100 5.33 -21.07 3.37
C GLU A 100 6.52 -20.84 2.39
N ASN A 101 6.38 -21.29 1.14
CA ASN A 101 7.36 -21.04 0.09
C ASN A 101 7.60 -19.55 -0.23
N ALA A 102 6.65 -18.66 0.08
CA ALA A 102 6.83 -17.24 -0.09
C ALA A 102 7.83 -16.68 0.93
N ASN A 103 7.75 -17.15 2.18
CA ASN A 103 8.65 -16.74 3.26
C ASN A 103 10.10 -17.11 2.96
N LEU A 104 10.34 -18.34 2.48
CA LEU A 104 11.69 -18.80 2.12
C LEU A 104 12.30 -17.97 0.98
N ARG A 105 11.50 -17.60 -0.02
CA ARG A 105 11.96 -16.72 -1.11
C ARG A 105 12.34 -15.34 -0.60
N VAL A 106 11.56 -14.76 0.32
CA VAL A 106 11.86 -13.46 0.93
C VAL A 106 13.20 -13.50 1.65
N TYR A 107 13.45 -14.51 2.48
CA TYR A 107 14.72 -14.65 3.20
C TYR A 107 15.93 -14.80 2.25
N GLY A 108 15.80 -15.62 1.21
CA GLY A 108 16.87 -15.79 0.21
C GLY A 108 17.21 -14.49 -0.51
N ARG A 109 16.20 -13.74 -0.95
CA ARG A 109 16.38 -12.44 -1.60
C ARG A 109 16.93 -11.36 -0.67
N LEU A 110 16.50 -11.34 0.60
CA LEU A 110 17.08 -10.45 1.59
C LEU A 110 18.60 -10.65 1.72
N GLY A 111 19.07 -11.90 1.72
CA GLY A 111 20.51 -12.18 1.74
C GLY A 111 21.27 -11.52 0.57
N GLN A 112 20.70 -11.57 -0.64
CA GLN A 112 21.27 -10.92 -1.84
C GLN A 112 21.25 -9.39 -1.71
N LEU A 113 20.12 -8.80 -1.26
CA LEU A 113 20.03 -7.36 -1.01
C LEU A 113 21.01 -6.89 0.05
N GLY A 114 21.22 -7.67 1.11
CA GLY A 114 22.20 -7.34 2.14
C GLY A 114 23.64 -7.31 1.62
N ALA A 115 23.99 -8.19 0.66
CA ALA A 115 25.28 -8.14 -0.02
C ALA A 115 25.41 -6.89 -0.92
N TYR A 116 24.37 -6.58 -1.67
CA TYR A 116 24.36 -5.38 -2.54
C TYR A 116 24.42 -4.08 -1.74
N LYS A 117 23.69 -3.98 -0.63
CA LYS A 117 23.67 -2.80 0.24
C LYS A 117 25.04 -2.45 0.85
N LYS A 118 25.94 -3.41 1.03
CA LYS A 118 27.30 -3.14 1.52
C LYS A 118 28.09 -2.18 0.62
N THR A 119 27.85 -2.23 -0.67
CA THR A 119 28.47 -1.35 -1.68
C THR A 119 27.57 -0.16 -2.03
N HIS A 120 26.30 -0.17 -1.61
CA HIS A 120 25.31 0.87 -1.86
C HIS A 120 24.64 1.28 -0.54
N PRO A 121 25.34 1.93 0.38
CA PRO A 121 24.86 2.19 1.74
C PRO A 121 23.63 3.10 1.81
N ASP A 122 23.43 3.95 0.82
CA ASP A 122 22.25 4.84 0.72
C ASP A 122 20.96 4.09 0.34
N MET A 123 21.07 2.85 -0.16
CA MET A 123 19.91 2.00 -0.44
C MET A 123 19.04 1.79 0.78
N MET A 124 17.72 1.86 0.63
CA MET A 124 16.72 1.47 1.64
C MET A 124 16.06 0.15 1.29
N ILE A 125 15.92 -0.71 2.30
CA ILE A 125 15.21 -2.00 2.20
C ILE A 125 14.03 -1.97 3.15
N ALA A 126 12.83 -2.16 2.61
CA ALA A 126 11.58 -2.16 3.34
C ALA A 126 10.83 -3.50 3.19
N LEU A 127 10.13 -3.90 4.23
CA LEU A 127 9.26 -5.08 4.25
C LEU A 127 7.88 -4.69 4.74
N CYS A 128 6.84 -5.17 4.06
CA CYS A 128 5.45 -5.01 4.50
C CYS A 128 4.60 -6.22 4.16
N GLY A 129 3.31 -6.12 4.45
CA GLY A 129 2.33 -7.14 4.11
C GLY A 129 2.04 -8.12 5.25
N CYS A 130 1.28 -9.18 4.94
CA CYS A 130 0.74 -10.09 5.94
C CYS A 130 1.82 -10.79 6.79
N MET A 131 2.96 -11.14 6.19
CA MET A 131 4.07 -11.78 6.90
C MET A 131 4.65 -10.88 8.02
N MET A 132 4.55 -9.57 7.88
CA MET A 132 5.03 -8.62 8.88
C MET A 132 4.06 -8.44 10.07
N GLN A 133 2.89 -9.06 10.04
CA GLN A 133 1.98 -9.12 11.18
C GLN A 133 2.36 -10.23 12.20
N GLU A 134 3.27 -11.13 11.82
CA GLU A 134 3.77 -12.22 12.69
C GLU A 134 4.96 -11.72 13.53
N GLU A 135 4.78 -11.60 14.84
CA GLU A 135 5.80 -11.07 15.75
C GLU A 135 7.12 -11.88 15.67
N GLU A 136 7.03 -13.20 15.59
CA GLU A 136 8.21 -14.08 15.48
C GLU A 136 9.03 -13.80 14.22
N VAL A 137 8.33 -13.51 13.10
CA VAL A 137 8.98 -13.17 11.84
C VAL A 137 9.67 -11.82 11.94
N VAL A 138 8.99 -10.80 12.48
CA VAL A 138 9.58 -9.47 12.69
C VAL A 138 10.81 -9.56 13.58
N GLU A 139 10.76 -10.29 14.69
CA GLU A 139 11.91 -10.49 15.59
C GLU A 139 13.06 -11.24 14.91
N LYS A 140 12.77 -12.25 14.11
CA LYS A 140 13.78 -12.94 13.30
C LYS A 140 14.48 -11.99 12.34
N ILE A 141 13.72 -11.13 11.65
CA ILE A 141 14.28 -10.14 10.73
C ILE A 141 15.14 -9.13 11.50
N ARG A 142 14.67 -8.59 12.62
CA ARG A 142 15.42 -7.66 13.47
C ARG A 142 16.77 -8.23 13.94
N LYS A 143 16.82 -9.51 14.27
CA LYS A 143 18.04 -10.17 14.75
C LYS A 143 19.01 -10.51 13.62
N SER A 144 18.48 -11.05 12.50
CA SER A 144 19.29 -11.69 11.45
C SER A 144 19.54 -10.79 10.23
N TYR A 145 18.68 -9.79 9.98
CA TYR A 145 18.74 -8.93 8.78
C TYR A 145 18.81 -7.44 9.17
N ARG A 146 19.80 -7.10 9.99
CA ARG A 146 19.97 -5.74 10.58
C ARG A 146 20.16 -4.62 9.57
N TYR A 147 20.36 -4.96 8.30
CA TYR A 147 20.47 -4.02 7.18
C TYR A 147 19.11 -3.64 6.58
N VAL A 148 18.02 -4.25 7.01
CA VAL A 148 16.66 -3.80 6.69
C VAL A 148 16.39 -2.48 7.43
N ASP A 149 15.84 -1.49 6.72
CA ASP A 149 15.62 -0.15 7.26
C ASP A 149 14.22 0.04 7.83
N LEU A 150 13.22 -0.61 7.21
CA LEU A 150 11.82 -0.37 7.50
C LEU A 150 11.01 -1.68 7.50
N ILE A 151 10.18 -1.86 8.53
CA ILE A 151 9.16 -2.90 8.60
C ILE A 151 7.83 -2.25 9.00
N PHE A 152 6.75 -2.51 8.24
CA PHE A 152 5.39 -2.06 8.56
C PHE A 152 4.35 -3.10 8.17
N GLY A 153 3.15 -2.99 8.77
CA GLY A 153 2.10 -3.99 8.63
C GLY A 153 1.15 -3.74 7.45
N THR A 154 0.12 -4.58 7.37
CA THR A 154 -0.98 -4.42 6.39
C THR A 154 -1.95 -3.31 6.77
N HIS A 155 -2.02 -2.97 8.05
CA HIS A 155 -3.00 -2.01 8.59
C HIS A 155 -2.59 -0.55 8.39
N ASN A 156 -1.32 -0.30 8.16
CA ASN A 156 -0.75 1.05 8.06
C ASN A 156 0.07 1.28 6.79
N ILE A 157 -0.28 0.64 5.67
CA ILE A 157 0.39 0.83 4.37
C ILE A 157 0.34 2.29 3.89
N PHE A 158 -0.72 3.02 4.24
CA PHE A 158 -0.90 4.42 3.89
C PHE A 158 0.17 5.33 4.51
N LYS A 159 0.81 4.92 5.60
CA LYS A 159 1.88 5.66 6.29
C LYS A 159 3.25 5.57 5.59
N LEU A 160 3.36 4.98 4.41
CA LEU A 160 4.67 4.77 3.78
C LEU A 160 5.48 6.05 3.64
N ALA A 161 4.88 7.18 3.25
CA ALA A 161 5.58 8.46 3.13
C ALA A 161 6.11 8.96 4.48
N GLU A 162 5.30 8.87 5.55
CA GLU A 162 5.71 9.19 6.92
C GLU A 162 6.90 8.32 7.37
N LEU A 163 6.82 7.02 7.11
CA LEU A 163 7.86 6.07 7.50
C LEU A 163 9.17 6.25 6.72
N VAL A 164 9.07 6.57 5.43
CA VAL A 164 10.24 6.93 4.61
C VAL A 164 10.89 8.21 5.12
N SER A 165 10.10 9.26 5.39
CA SER A 165 10.60 10.51 5.97
C SER A 165 11.35 10.27 7.28
N LEU A 166 10.78 9.46 8.19
CA LEU A 166 11.42 9.08 9.45
C LEU A 166 12.73 8.31 9.24
N CYS A 167 12.80 7.41 8.26
CA CYS A 167 14.04 6.70 7.94
C CYS A 167 15.12 7.66 7.45
N LEU A 168 14.77 8.63 6.61
CA LEU A 168 15.71 9.65 6.10
C LEU A 168 16.23 10.55 7.21
N GLU A 169 15.36 11.00 8.12
CA GLU A 169 15.75 11.81 9.28
C GLU A 169 16.74 11.08 10.18
N ARG A 170 16.48 9.81 10.48
CA ARG A 170 17.39 9.01 11.31
C ARG A 170 18.77 8.83 10.66
N ARG A 171 18.83 8.79 9.34
CA ARG A 171 20.10 8.73 8.59
C ARG A 171 20.89 10.03 8.68
N THR A 172 20.21 11.17 8.64
CA THR A 172 20.85 12.50 8.74
C THR A 172 21.31 12.83 10.17
N GLN A 173 20.48 12.51 11.18
CA GLN A 173 20.78 12.77 12.59
C GLN A 173 21.85 11.84 13.18
N GLY A 174 22.00 10.65 12.63
CA GLY A 174 22.93 9.62 13.14
C GLY A 174 24.41 9.91 12.92
N GLY A 175 24.81 11.06 12.34
CA GLY A 175 26.19 11.51 12.11
C GLY A 175 27.10 10.39 11.65
N GLN A 176 27.54 10.36 10.41
CA GLN A 176 28.55 9.54 9.68
C GLN A 176 29.25 8.34 10.38
N LYS A 177 28.68 7.74 11.43
CA LYS A 177 29.10 6.41 11.87
C LYS A 177 28.47 5.39 10.94
N GLN A 178 29.19 5.08 9.87
CA GLN A 178 28.86 4.08 8.87
C GLN A 178 28.17 2.84 9.50
N GLY A 179 26.93 2.57 9.10
CA GLY A 179 26.38 1.23 9.15
C GLY A 179 25.43 0.85 10.29
N LYS A 180 24.93 1.80 11.14
CA LYS A 180 23.95 1.44 12.19
C LYS A 180 22.76 2.40 12.29
N THR A 181 22.06 2.58 11.19
CA THR A 181 20.72 3.19 11.30
C THR A 181 19.80 2.19 12.00
N LYS A 182 19.14 2.61 13.09
CA LYS A 182 18.21 1.72 13.80
C LYS A 182 16.98 1.48 12.91
N MET A 183 16.70 0.23 12.60
CA MET A 183 15.52 -0.20 11.85
C MET A 183 14.25 0.47 12.39
N VAL A 184 13.44 1.03 11.51
CA VAL A 184 12.08 1.52 11.83
C VAL A 184 11.13 0.34 11.77
N VAL A 185 10.39 0.10 12.84
CA VAL A 185 9.35 -0.94 12.90
C VAL A 185 8.07 -0.29 13.37
N ASP A 186 7.06 -0.27 12.51
CA ASP A 186 5.73 0.28 12.79
C ASP A 186 4.67 -0.71 12.27
N VAL A 187 4.36 -1.71 13.06
CA VAL A 187 3.37 -2.75 12.74
C VAL A 187 2.16 -2.56 13.65
N TRP A 188 1.05 -2.16 13.07
CA TRP A 188 -0.21 -2.03 13.79
C TRP A 188 -0.89 -3.40 13.89
N LYS A 189 -1.34 -3.75 15.10
CA LYS A 189 -2.04 -5.02 15.35
C LYS A 189 -3.48 -4.98 14.86
N ASP A 190 -4.10 -3.82 14.93
CA ASP A 190 -5.48 -3.57 14.51
C ASP A 190 -5.68 -2.11 14.10
N THR A 191 -6.75 -1.82 13.36
CA THR A 191 -7.17 -0.47 13.00
C THR A 191 -8.60 -0.49 12.50
N ASP A 192 -9.37 0.55 12.83
CA ASP A 192 -10.67 0.83 12.21
C ASP A 192 -10.53 1.80 11.03
N GLN A 193 -9.35 2.37 10.81
CA GLN A 193 -9.12 3.37 9.78
C GLN A 193 -9.08 2.75 8.38
N ILE A 194 -9.75 3.42 7.46
CA ILE A 194 -9.61 3.23 6.02
C ILE A 194 -9.25 4.60 5.44
N VAL A 195 -8.07 4.72 4.86
CA VAL A 195 -7.60 5.98 4.25
C VAL A 195 -7.87 5.91 2.76
N GLU A 196 -8.67 6.85 2.29
CA GLU A 196 -9.08 6.99 0.89
C GLU A 196 -8.16 7.94 0.11
N ASP A 197 -8.38 8.05 -1.19
CA ASP A 197 -7.68 8.97 -2.11
C ASP A 197 -6.14 8.88 -2.08
N LEU A 198 -5.58 7.69 -1.76
CA LEU A 198 -4.15 7.45 -1.86
C LEU A 198 -3.72 7.38 -3.34
N PRO A 199 -2.52 7.88 -3.68
CA PRO A 199 -1.94 7.69 -5.01
C PRO A 199 -1.85 6.22 -5.39
N VAL A 200 -2.13 5.91 -6.66
CA VAL A 200 -2.10 4.53 -7.17
C VAL A 200 -1.44 4.51 -8.53
N GLU A 201 -0.39 3.69 -8.68
CA GLU A 201 0.19 3.38 -9.97
C GLU A 201 -0.31 2.01 -10.45
N ARG A 202 -1.18 2.03 -11.47
CA ARG A 202 -1.81 0.81 -11.99
C ARG A 202 -0.88 0.03 -12.90
N LYS A 203 -0.85 -1.28 -12.72
CA LYS A 203 -0.08 -2.17 -13.59
C LYS A 203 -0.66 -2.26 -15.01
N PHE A 204 -1.97 -2.14 -15.15
CA PHE A 204 -2.67 -2.28 -16.43
C PHE A 204 -3.56 -1.07 -16.70
N PRO A 205 -3.55 -0.50 -17.91
CA PRO A 205 -4.37 0.66 -18.25
C PRO A 205 -5.87 0.34 -18.33
N PHE A 206 -6.24 -0.87 -18.76
CA PHE A 206 -7.62 -1.27 -19.06
C PHE A 206 -8.33 -2.02 -17.92
N LYS A 207 -7.61 -2.40 -16.86
CA LYS A 207 -8.20 -3.11 -15.71
C LYS A 207 -7.60 -2.68 -14.38
N SER A 208 -8.41 -2.73 -13.31
CA SER A 208 -7.97 -2.37 -11.97
C SER A 208 -8.61 -3.25 -10.89
N GLY A 209 -7.89 -3.46 -9.79
CA GLY A 209 -8.45 -3.97 -8.54
C GLY A 209 -9.04 -2.83 -7.72
N VAL A 210 -10.17 -3.07 -7.06
CA VAL A 210 -10.80 -2.14 -6.12
C VAL A 210 -11.07 -2.87 -4.82
N ASN A 211 -10.39 -2.45 -3.75
CA ASN A 211 -10.68 -2.99 -2.43
C ASN A 211 -12.05 -2.48 -1.98
N ILE A 212 -12.98 -3.38 -1.67
CA ILE A 212 -14.30 -3.02 -1.14
C ILE A 212 -14.38 -3.22 0.36
N MET A 213 -13.52 -4.09 0.90
CA MET A 213 -13.46 -4.40 2.33
C MET A 213 -12.09 -4.97 2.72
N PHE A 214 -11.79 -4.95 4.00
CA PHE A 214 -10.59 -5.50 4.61
C PHE A 214 -10.97 -6.42 5.77
N GLY A 215 -10.12 -7.42 6.06
CA GLY A 215 -10.30 -8.34 7.19
C GLY A 215 -11.39 -9.39 6.97
N CYS A 216 -11.53 -10.30 7.94
CA CYS A 216 -12.53 -11.37 7.89
C CYS A 216 -12.92 -11.82 9.30
N ASN A 217 -14.22 -11.99 9.54
CA ASN A 217 -14.79 -12.43 10.82
C ASN A 217 -15.11 -13.94 10.87
N ASN A 218 -14.81 -14.70 9.81
CA ASN A 218 -15.22 -16.12 9.76
C ASN A 218 -14.38 -17.03 10.65
N PHE A 219 -13.12 -16.70 10.96
CA PHE A 219 -12.23 -17.49 11.81
C PHE A 219 -12.23 -18.99 11.47
N CYS A 220 -12.20 -19.34 10.18
CA CYS A 220 -12.09 -20.74 9.75
C CYS A 220 -10.84 -21.37 10.36
N SER A 221 -10.93 -22.61 10.81
CA SER A 221 -9.92 -23.30 11.64
C SER A 221 -8.49 -23.34 11.06
N TYR A 222 -8.36 -23.24 9.73
CA TYR A 222 -7.07 -23.26 9.03
C TYR A 222 -6.61 -21.89 8.52
N CYS A 223 -7.39 -20.81 8.78
CA CYS A 223 -7.19 -19.54 8.12
C CYS A 223 -6.48 -18.52 9.00
N ILE A 224 -5.36 -18.01 8.50
CA ILE A 224 -4.57 -16.97 9.18
C ILE A 224 -5.12 -15.55 8.98
N VAL A 225 -6.00 -15.34 7.99
CA VAL A 225 -6.47 -14.01 7.55
C VAL A 225 -6.98 -13.12 8.68
N PRO A 226 -7.86 -13.58 9.61
CA PRO A 226 -8.33 -12.72 10.71
C PRO A 226 -7.20 -12.16 11.59
N TYR A 227 -6.09 -12.88 11.69
CA TYR A 227 -4.95 -12.50 12.54
C TYR A 227 -3.98 -11.53 11.84
N VAL A 228 -3.95 -11.53 10.50
CA VAL A 228 -3.00 -10.72 9.72
C VAL A 228 -3.67 -9.61 8.90
N ARG A 229 -5.00 -9.63 8.77
CA ARG A 229 -5.81 -8.59 8.10
C ARG A 229 -6.87 -7.99 9.01
N GLY A 230 -7.01 -8.50 10.23
CA GLY A 230 -7.91 -7.99 11.25
C GLY A 230 -9.39 -8.32 11.01
N ARG A 231 -10.26 -7.62 11.74
CA ARG A 231 -11.71 -7.70 11.63
C ARG A 231 -12.21 -7.13 10.31
N GLU A 232 -13.43 -7.53 9.92
CA GLU A 232 -14.09 -6.99 8.73
C GLU A 232 -14.33 -5.49 8.85
N ARG A 233 -13.92 -4.75 7.84
CA ARG A 233 -14.14 -3.33 7.65
C ARG A 233 -14.51 -3.08 6.20
N SER A 234 -15.76 -2.75 5.95
CA SER A 234 -16.26 -2.38 4.63
C SER A 234 -15.95 -0.93 4.35
N ARG A 235 -15.55 -0.62 3.12
CA ARG A 235 -15.47 0.75 2.64
C ARG A 235 -16.87 1.27 2.37
N ARG A 236 -17.06 2.58 2.50
CA ARG A 236 -18.34 3.23 2.19
C ARG A 236 -18.63 3.06 0.69
N PRO A 237 -19.89 2.76 0.32
CA PRO A 237 -20.29 2.57 -1.08
C PRO A 237 -19.94 3.78 -1.95
N GLU A 238 -20.15 4.99 -1.43
CA GLU A 238 -19.91 6.23 -2.15
C GLU A 238 -18.45 6.37 -2.59
N GLU A 239 -17.50 5.98 -1.72
CA GLU A 239 -16.08 6.03 -2.03
C GLU A 239 -15.66 4.97 -3.05
N ILE A 240 -16.28 3.79 -2.99
CA ILE A 240 -16.06 2.72 -3.97
C ILE A 240 -16.56 3.16 -5.34
N ILE A 241 -17.79 3.68 -5.42
CA ILE A 241 -18.41 4.16 -6.67
C ILE A 241 -17.59 5.31 -7.26
N LYS A 242 -17.20 6.29 -6.45
CA LYS A 242 -16.34 7.41 -6.84
C LYS A 242 -14.99 6.91 -7.43
N GLU A 243 -14.35 5.94 -6.78
CA GLU A 243 -13.11 5.33 -7.28
C GLU A 243 -13.34 4.66 -8.64
N ILE A 244 -14.41 3.86 -8.79
CA ILE A 244 -14.69 3.15 -10.04
C ILE A 244 -15.05 4.13 -11.16
N GLN A 245 -15.80 5.21 -10.88
CA GLN A 245 -16.10 6.26 -11.86
C GLN A 245 -14.82 6.95 -12.37
N LYS A 246 -13.88 7.26 -11.47
CA LYS A 246 -12.56 7.79 -11.86
C LYS A 246 -11.81 6.80 -12.76
N LEU A 247 -11.83 5.51 -12.41
CA LEU A 247 -11.18 4.46 -13.20
C LEU A 247 -11.81 4.32 -14.59
N ALA A 248 -13.13 4.36 -14.69
CA ALA A 248 -13.85 4.33 -15.97
C ALA A 248 -13.51 5.55 -16.84
N ALA A 249 -13.47 6.75 -16.25
CA ALA A 249 -13.05 7.99 -16.95
C ALA A 249 -11.61 7.90 -17.46
N ASP A 250 -10.73 7.15 -16.78
CA ASP A 250 -9.35 6.87 -17.20
C ASP A 250 -9.23 5.70 -18.21
N GLY A 251 -10.35 5.16 -18.72
CA GLY A 251 -10.38 4.10 -19.73
C GLY A 251 -10.27 2.67 -19.17
N VAL A 252 -10.47 2.47 -17.88
CA VAL A 252 -10.57 1.11 -17.30
C VAL A 252 -11.94 0.54 -17.66
N VAL A 253 -11.96 -0.64 -18.26
CA VAL A 253 -13.17 -1.37 -18.68
C VAL A 253 -13.43 -2.62 -17.85
N GLU A 254 -12.45 -3.13 -17.13
CA GLU A 254 -12.57 -4.29 -16.24
C GLU A 254 -12.17 -3.94 -14.82
N ILE A 255 -13.03 -4.21 -13.85
CA ILE A 255 -12.71 -4.08 -12.42
C ILE A 255 -12.78 -5.43 -11.71
N MET A 256 -11.89 -5.58 -10.71
CA MET A 256 -11.90 -6.71 -9.79
C MET A 256 -12.20 -6.20 -8.38
N LEU A 257 -13.38 -6.50 -7.85
CA LEU A 257 -13.74 -6.17 -6.47
C LEU A 257 -13.02 -7.12 -5.51
N LEU A 258 -12.26 -6.55 -4.59
CA LEU A 258 -11.34 -7.27 -3.71
C LEU A 258 -11.78 -7.17 -2.24
N GLY A 259 -11.73 -8.30 -1.55
CA GLY A 259 -11.96 -8.44 -0.13
C GLY A 259 -11.43 -9.79 0.37
N GLN A 260 -11.60 -10.11 1.65
CA GLN A 260 -11.31 -11.44 2.19
C GLN A 260 -12.53 -12.36 2.22
N ASN A 261 -13.73 -11.76 2.23
CA ASN A 261 -15.02 -12.42 2.07
C ASN A 261 -16.01 -11.39 1.52
N VAL A 262 -16.03 -11.20 0.19
CA VAL A 262 -16.83 -10.14 -0.45
C VAL A 262 -18.32 -10.29 -0.19
N ASN A 263 -18.82 -11.52 0.05
CA ASN A 263 -20.23 -11.78 0.33
C ASN A 263 -20.71 -11.16 1.66
N SER A 264 -19.78 -10.86 2.59
CA SER A 264 -20.11 -10.19 3.86
C SER A 264 -20.03 -8.67 3.80
N TYR A 265 -19.74 -8.10 2.64
CA TYR A 265 -19.63 -6.65 2.48
C TYR A 265 -20.85 -5.92 3.06
N GLY A 266 -20.58 -4.81 3.70
CA GLY A 266 -21.57 -3.86 4.17
C GLY A 266 -22.21 -4.18 5.53
N LYS A 267 -21.99 -5.38 6.10
CA LYS A 267 -22.59 -5.78 7.38
C LYS A 267 -22.17 -4.90 8.57
N ASN A 268 -21.05 -4.22 8.44
CA ASN A 268 -20.49 -3.35 9.48
C ASN A 268 -20.56 -1.85 9.15
N LEU A 269 -21.35 -1.47 8.14
CA LEU A 269 -21.63 -0.07 7.81
C LEU A 269 -22.80 0.44 8.66
N ASP A 270 -22.78 1.73 8.99
CA ASP A 270 -23.88 2.39 9.70
C ASP A 270 -25.20 2.32 8.92
N ASN A 271 -25.11 2.47 7.58
CA ASN A 271 -26.19 2.20 6.64
C ASN A 271 -25.85 0.91 5.88
N PRO A 272 -26.36 -0.25 6.31
CA PRO A 272 -26.02 -1.51 5.68
C PRO A 272 -26.40 -1.55 4.20
N MET A 273 -25.46 -1.99 3.38
CA MET A 273 -25.67 -2.28 1.95
C MET A 273 -25.13 -3.68 1.67
N THR A 274 -25.92 -4.53 1.00
CA THR A 274 -25.46 -5.87 0.65
C THR A 274 -24.44 -5.83 -0.49
N PHE A 275 -23.66 -6.91 -0.64
CA PHE A 275 -22.76 -7.03 -1.79
C PHE A 275 -23.53 -7.07 -3.12
N ALA A 276 -24.72 -7.66 -3.12
CA ALA A 276 -25.62 -7.66 -4.29
C ALA A 276 -26.01 -6.22 -4.71
N GLN A 277 -26.44 -5.41 -3.74
CA GLN A 277 -26.77 -4.01 -4.00
C GLN A 277 -25.57 -3.19 -4.47
N LEU A 278 -24.38 -3.44 -3.91
CA LEU A 278 -23.16 -2.79 -4.41
C LEU A 278 -22.87 -3.16 -5.86
N LEU A 279 -23.05 -4.43 -6.26
CA LEU A 279 -22.87 -4.87 -7.63
C LEU A 279 -23.84 -4.15 -8.58
N GLU A 280 -25.13 -3.99 -8.18
CA GLU A 280 -26.12 -3.25 -8.95
C GLU A 280 -25.74 -1.77 -9.15
N GLU A 281 -25.14 -1.12 -8.14
CA GLU A 281 -24.68 0.26 -8.28
C GLU A 281 -23.44 0.35 -9.17
N VAL A 282 -22.53 -0.60 -9.08
CA VAL A 282 -21.34 -0.63 -9.93
C VAL A 282 -21.67 -0.91 -11.39
N GLU A 283 -22.69 -1.76 -11.66
CA GLU A 283 -23.18 -2.03 -13.02
C GLU A 283 -23.68 -0.78 -13.75
N LYS A 284 -24.20 0.21 -13.02
CA LYS A 284 -24.71 1.46 -13.60
C LYS A 284 -23.60 2.42 -14.07
N ILE A 285 -22.34 2.10 -13.81
CA ILE A 285 -21.22 2.99 -14.16
C ILE A 285 -20.85 2.80 -15.62
N ASP A 286 -21.08 3.84 -16.42
CA ASP A 286 -20.74 3.85 -17.84
C ASP A 286 -19.22 3.62 -18.04
N GLY A 287 -18.90 2.80 -19.04
CA GLY A 287 -17.51 2.47 -19.41
C GLY A 287 -16.96 1.21 -18.72
N ILE A 288 -17.62 0.68 -17.70
CA ILE A 288 -17.26 -0.62 -17.11
C ILE A 288 -18.00 -1.74 -17.87
N GLU A 289 -17.23 -2.59 -18.56
CA GLU A 289 -17.75 -3.70 -19.36
C GLU A 289 -17.70 -5.03 -18.61
N ARG A 290 -16.86 -5.15 -17.58
CA ARG A 290 -16.68 -6.37 -16.82
C ARG A 290 -16.44 -6.12 -15.34
N ILE A 291 -17.29 -6.73 -14.53
CA ILE A 291 -17.15 -6.77 -13.07
C ILE A 291 -16.72 -8.18 -12.68
N ARG A 292 -15.63 -8.28 -11.92
CA ARG A 292 -15.15 -9.52 -11.32
C ARG A 292 -15.04 -9.36 -9.81
N PHE A 293 -15.19 -10.45 -9.12
CA PHE A 293 -14.92 -10.52 -7.68
C PHE A 293 -14.35 -11.88 -7.32
N MET A 294 -13.71 -11.97 -6.16
CA MET A 294 -13.17 -13.23 -5.67
C MET A 294 -13.17 -13.27 -4.15
N THR A 295 -12.92 -14.46 -3.59
CA THR A 295 -12.94 -14.70 -2.14
C THR A 295 -14.35 -14.62 -1.56
N SER A 296 -15.26 -15.41 -2.14
CA SER A 296 -16.59 -15.66 -1.62
C SER A 296 -16.58 -16.79 -0.60
N HIS A 297 -17.32 -16.64 0.50
CA HIS A 297 -17.52 -17.72 1.46
C HIS A 297 -18.96 -18.25 1.34
N PRO A 298 -19.18 -19.59 1.20
CA PRO A 298 -20.52 -20.15 0.97
C PRO A 298 -21.55 -19.77 2.04
N LYS A 299 -21.14 -19.61 3.29
CA LYS A 299 -21.99 -19.20 4.41
C LYS A 299 -22.71 -17.86 4.17
N ASP A 300 -22.07 -16.96 3.44
CA ASP A 300 -22.55 -15.60 3.21
C ASP A 300 -23.11 -15.40 1.79
N LEU A 301 -23.29 -16.49 1.02
CA LEU A 301 -23.94 -16.46 -0.29
C LEU A 301 -25.46 -16.34 -0.09
N SER A 302 -26.05 -15.24 -0.55
CA SER A 302 -27.49 -14.97 -0.46
C SER A 302 -28.21 -15.25 -1.77
N ASP A 303 -29.53 -15.54 -1.70
CA ASP A 303 -30.38 -15.67 -2.89
C ASP A 303 -30.38 -14.38 -3.72
N GLU A 304 -30.43 -13.20 -3.06
CA GLU A 304 -30.31 -11.89 -3.70
C GLU A 304 -29.03 -11.80 -4.56
N LEU A 305 -27.88 -12.23 -4.03
CA LEU A 305 -26.62 -12.21 -4.78
C LEU A 305 -26.64 -13.17 -5.97
N ILE A 306 -27.25 -14.33 -5.80
CA ILE A 306 -27.43 -15.30 -6.89
C ILE A 306 -28.27 -14.69 -8.01
N GLU A 307 -29.40 -14.05 -7.68
CA GLU A 307 -30.28 -13.40 -8.64
C GLU A 307 -29.55 -12.28 -9.42
N VAL A 308 -28.82 -11.43 -8.74
CA VAL A 308 -28.04 -10.34 -9.38
C VAL A 308 -27.01 -10.91 -10.37
N ILE A 309 -26.27 -11.95 -9.97
CA ILE A 309 -25.26 -12.58 -10.84
C ILE A 309 -25.90 -13.19 -12.08
N PHE A 310 -27.05 -13.89 -11.93
CA PHE A 310 -27.68 -14.57 -13.04
C PHE A 310 -28.49 -13.67 -13.98
N LEU A 311 -29.07 -12.60 -13.48
CA LEU A 311 -30.02 -11.78 -14.23
C LEU A 311 -29.40 -10.51 -14.81
N ARG A 312 -28.28 -10.02 -14.27
CA ARG A 312 -27.77 -8.68 -14.59
C ARG A 312 -26.29 -8.62 -14.97
N ILE A 313 -25.47 -9.57 -14.50
CA ILE A 313 -24.03 -9.57 -14.78
C ILE A 313 -23.74 -10.66 -15.81
N ASN A 314 -23.91 -10.36 -17.08
CA ASN A 314 -23.52 -11.20 -18.21
C ASN A 314 -22.15 -10.82 -18.74
#